data_3ba447f6281b8eca1ae8191620d82004
#
_entry.id   3ba447f6281b8eca1ae8191620d82004
#
_cell.length_a   1.000
_cell.length_b   1.000
_cell.length_c   1.000
_cell.angle_alpha   90.00
_cell.angle_beta   90.00
_cell.angle_gamma   90.00
#
_symmetry.space_group_name_H-M   'P 1'
#
loop_
_entity.id
_entity.type
_entity.pdbx_description
1 polymer ?
#
loop_
_entity_poly.entity_id
_entity_poly.type
_entity_poly.pdbx_seq_one_letter_code
_entity_poly.pdbx_strand_id
1 'polypeptide(L)'
;KKVRDVKYSDVLFFYTDLINNQGLQINTLETINTVLRPTFQLAVRDDIIRKNPVDGAYCEVKKRNGGARKTRRALTVDQQRKFMEYVAKNPFFYHWYPFFVFLLGTGCRIGEAIGIRWDDIDLENRVIDINHSLTYYQRADDSYKCEFRVSLPKTEAGNRRIPMMQQVYDVLQEEYERQKQ
;
A
#
# COMPACT_ATOMS: atom_id res chain seq x y z
N LYS A 1 26.84 15.66 14.02
CA LYS A 1 26.50 17.03 14.47
C LYS A 1 25.46 16.93 15.59
N LYS A 2 25.48 17.86 16.56
CA LYS A 2 24.38 18.02 17.53
C LYS A 2 23.19 18.68 16.81
N VAL A 3 21.98 18.46 17.30
CA VAL A 3 20.74 19.01 16.69
C VAL A 3 20.82 20.54 16.50
N ARG A 4 21.35 21.25 17.49
CA ARG A 4 21.54 22.71 17.47
C ARG A 4 22.51 23.22 16.39
N ASP A 5 23.39 22.35 15.87
CA ASP A 5 24.44 22.72 14.92
C ASP A 5 24.05 22.37 13.47
N VAL A 6 22.86 21.78 13.26
CA VAL A 6 22.33 21.41 11.94
C VAL A 6 21.74 22.66 11.27
N LYS A 7 22.27 22.98 10.09
CA LYS A 7 21.81 24.10 9.26
C LYS A 7 20.98 23.61 8.08
N TYR A 8 20.22 24.51 7.50
CA TYR A 8 19.49 24.26 6.26
C TYR A 8 20.36 23.66 5.15
N SER A 9 21.58 24.21 4.99
CA SER A 9 22.56 23.74 4.02
C SER A 9 22.99 22.28 4.24
N ASP A 10 23.06 21.84 5.51
CA ASP A 10 23.39 20.45 5.82
C ASP A 10 22.28 19.50 5.38
N VAL A 11 21.02 19.89 5.61
CA VAL A 11 19.85 19.11 5.19
C VAL A 11 19.75 19.08 3.67
N LEU A 12 19.97 20.22 3.03
CA LEU A 12 19.94 20.32 1.57
C LEU A 12 21.04 19.45 0.94
N PHE A 13 22.26 19.50 1.48
CA PHE A 13 23.37 18.64 1.05
C PHE A 13 23.03 17.15 1.23
N PHE A 14 22.54 16.78 2.41
CA PHE A 14 22.12 15.40 2.70
C PHE A 14 21.07 14.90 1.71
N TYR A 15 20.04 15.69 1.44
CA TYR A 15 18.99 15.30 0.49
C TYR A 15 19.51 15.18 -0.95
N THR A 16 20.41 16.10 -1.34
CA THR A 16 21.05 16.06 -2.65
C THR A 16 21.97 14.84 -2.80
N ASP A 17 22.69 14.48 -1.77
CA ASP A 17 23.56 13.29 -1.73
C ASP A 17 22.73 12.00 -1.87
N LEU A 18 21.61 11.90 -1.14
CA LEU A 18 20.70 10.74 -1.24
C LEU A 18 20.18 10.54 -2.67
N ILE A 19 19.89 11.60 -3.41
CA ILE A 19 19.39 11.50 -4.78
C ILE A 19 20.52 11.22 -5.76
N ASN A 20 21.59 12.03 -5.72
CA ASN A 20 22.62 12.05 -6.76
C ASN A 20 23.64 10.92 -6.61
N ASN A 21 24.06 10.63 -5.38
CA ASN A 21 25.12 9.65 -5.11
C ASN A 21 24.56 8.28 -4.72
N GLN A 22 23.44 8.24 -4.01
CA GLN A 22 22.83 6.98 -3.57
C GLN A 22 21.67 6.52 -4.47
N GLY A 23 21.27 7.33 -5.45
CA GLY A 23 20.25 6.97 -6.45
C GLY A 23 18.83 6.81 -5.91
N LEU A 24 18.53 7.40 -4.72
CA LEU A 24 17.20 7.31 -4.13
C LEU A 24 16.17 8.08 -4.95
N GLN A 25 14.96 7.54 -5.00
CA GLN A 25 13.84 8.21 -5.68
C GLN A 25 13.28 9.35 -4.82
N ILE A 26 12.76 10.40 -5.46
CA ILE A 26 12.14 11.57 -4.78
C ILE A 26 11.03 11.14 -3.80
N ASN A 27 10.26 10.10 -4.10
CA ASN A 27 9.23 9.58 -3.19
C ASN A 27 9.83 8.98 -1.91
N THR A 28 11.02 8.36 -2.00
CA THR A 28 11.74 7.86 -0.82
C THR A 28 12.25 9.03 0.02
N LEU A 29 12.75 10.08 -0.63
CA LEU A 29 13.14 11.31 0.05
C LEU A 29 11.96 11.98 0.77
N GLU A 30 10.76 11.95 0.17
CA GLU A 30 9.52 12.43 0.82
C GLU A 30 9.26 11.67 2.14
N THR A 31 9.41 10.35 2.12
CA THR A 31 9.27 9.51 3.34
C THR A 31 10.29 9.89 4.40
N ILE A 32 11.55 10.10 4.03
CA ILE A 32 12.60 10.57 4.96
C ILE A 32 12.24 11.94 5.54
N ASN A 33 11.75 12.86 4.70
CA ASN A 33 11.33 14.19 5.12
C ASN A 33 10.13 14.15 6.10
N THR A 34 9.20 13.18 5.96
CA THR A 34 8.07 13.02 6.90
C THR A 34 8.52 12.62 8.32
N VAL A 35 9.72 12.08 8.47
CA VAL A 35 10.32 11.76 9.78
C VAL A 35 11.17 12.93 10.28
N LEU A 36 12.06 13.47 9.44
CA LEU A 36 13.00 14.51 9.85
C LEU A 36 12.32 15.83 10.21
N ARG A 37 11.35 16.26 9.41
CA ARG A 37 10.68 17.55 9.62
C ARG A 37 9.99 17.66 10.98
N PRO A 38 9.15 16.72 11.43
CA PRO A 38 8.53 16.77 12.75
C PRO A 38 9.55 16.62 13.89
N THR A 39 10.63 15.86 13.69
CA THR A 39 11.71 15.73 14.68
C THR A 39 12.37 17.09 14.97
N PHE A 40 12.78 17.83 13.92
CA PHE A 40 13.34 19.17 14.10
C PHE A 40 12.28 20.19 14.54
N GLN A 41 10.99 19.96 14.19
CA GLN A 41 9.92 20.82 14.69
C GLN A 41 9.74 20.67 16.22
N LEU A 42 9.94 19.47 16.77
CA LEU A 42 9.97 19.26 18.21
C LEU A 42 11.10 20.06 18.85
N ALA A 43 12.30 20.02 18.27
CA ALA A 43 13.44 20.78 18.75
C ALA A 43 13.21 22.32 18.73
N VAL A 44 12.39 22.83 17.78
CA VAL A 44 11.95 24.23 17.81
C VAL A 44 10.97 24.49 18.96
N ARG A 45 10.02 23.58 19.22
CA ARG A 45 9.06 23.72 20.32
C ARG A 45 9.71 23.67 21.70
N ASP A 46 10.81 22.89 21.80
CA ASP A 46 11.58 22.76 23.03
C ASP A 46 12.69 23.85 23.15
N ASP A 47 12.63 24.91 22.32
CA ASP A 47 13.58 26.03 22.29
C ASP A 47 15.06 25.61 22.12
N ILE A 48 15.33 24.40 21.62
CA ILE A 48 16.69 23.92 21.33
C ILE A 48 17.27 24.63 20.10
N ILE A 49 16.40 24.90 19.11
CA ILE A 49 16.74 25.64 17.88
C ILE A 49 15.65 26.66 17.56
N ARG A 50 16.03 27.77 16.92
CA ARG A 50 15.10 28.85 16.60
C ARG A 50 14.22 28.59 15.38
N LYS A 51 14.71 27.83 14.41
CA LYS A 51 14.05 27.55 13.14
C LYS A 51 14.31 26.11 12.75
N ASN A 52 13.33 25.49 12.10
CA ASN A 52 13.47 24.14 11.58
C ASN A 52 14.36 24.14 10.31
N PRO A 53 15.54 23.48 10.34
CA PRO A 53 16.45 23.48 9.19
C PRO A 53 15.93 22.61 8.01
N VAL A 54 14.88 21.82 8.22
CA VAL A 54 14.30 20.94 7.21
C VAL A 54 13.25 21.65 6.34
N ASP A 55 12.70 22.78 6.85
CA ASP A 55 11.64 23.50 6.15
C ASP A 55 12.12 24.03 4.77
N GLY A 56 11.43 23.59 3.73
CA GLY A 56 11.71 23.97 2.35
C GLY A 56 12.77 23.12 1.62
N ALA A 57 13.66 22.43 2.33
CA ALA A 57 14.77 21.67 1.72
C ALA A 57 14.26 20.57 0.74
N TYR A 58 13.25 19.80 1.15
CA TYR A 58 12.63 18.82 0.27
C TYR A 58 12.04 19.43 -1.01
N CYS A 59 11.32 20.54 -0.86
CA CYS A 59 10.70 21.22 -2.01
C CYS A 59 11.74 21.74 -3.00
N GLU A 60 12.87 22.22 -2.49
CA GLU A 60 13.97 22.70 -3.33
C GLU A 60 14.62 21.56 -4.11
N VAL A 61 14.95 20.44 -3.45
CA VAL A 61 15.53 19.26 -4.12
C VAL A 61 14.55 18.68 -5.13
N LYS A 62 13.26 18.61 -4.79
CA LYS A 62 12.21 18.14 -5.71
C LYS A 62 12.11 19.00 -6.98
N LYS A 63 12.20 20.31 -6.85
CA LYS A 63 12.19 21.24 -8.00
C LYS A 63 13.41 21.05 -8.89
N ARG A 64 14.60 20.91 -8.30
CA ARG A 64 15.86 20.73 -9.05
C ARG A 64 15.92 19.42 -9.82
N ASN A 65 15.37 18.33 -9.26
CA ASN A 65 15.44 17.00 -9.86
C ASN A 65 14.25 16.66 -10.76
N GLY A 66 13.38 17.61 -11.06
CA GLY A 66 12.38 17.57 -12.13
C GLY A 66 11.49 16.32 -12.15
N GLY A 67 11.22 15.74 -11.00
CA GLY A 67 10.56 14.45 -10.92
C GLY A 67 9.17 14.43 -11.55
N ALA A 68 9.09 14.03 -12.80
CA ALA A 68 7.84 13.63 -13.40
C ALA A 68 7.30 12.47 -12.55
N ARG A 69 6.15 12.67 -11.90
CA ARG A 69 5.44 11.60 -11.24
C ARG A 69 5.25 10.48 -12.26
N LYS A 70 5.85 9.32 -12.04
CA LYS A 70 5.49 8.14 -12.82
C LYS A 70 4.00 7.91 -12.60
N THR A 71 3.20 8.27 -13.57
CA THR A 71 1.75 8.07 -13.51
C THR A 71 1.51 6.57 -13.54
N ARG A 72 1.01 6.02 -12.44
CA ARG A 72 0.53 4.64 -12.43
C ARG A 72 -0.66 4.57 -13.37
N ARG A 73 -0.60 3.72 -14.38
CA ARG A 73 -1.70 3.50 -15.30
C ARG A 73 -2.51 2.31 -14.81
N ALA A 74 -3.83 2.43 -14.84
CA ALA A 74 -4.72 1.30 -14.70
C ALA A 74 -4.62 0.40 -15.96
N LEU A 75 -4.96 -0.87 -15.81
CA LEU A 75 -5.10 -1.76 -16.96
C LEU A 75 -6.21 -1.23 -17.87
N THR A 76 -5.98 -1.26 -19.17
CA THR A 76 -7.07 -1.06 -20.13
C THR A 76 -8.00 -2.30 -20.14
N VAL A 77 -9.21 -2.14 -20.62
CA VAL A 77 -10.17 -3.27 -20.72
C VAL A 77 -9.59 -4.44 -21.52
N ASP A 78 -8.87 -4.15 -22.62
CA ASP A 78 -8.23 -5.20 -23.43
C ASP A 78 -7.08 -5.89 -22.71
N GLN A 79 -6.28 -5.14 -21.92
CA GLN A 79 -5.23 -5.72 -21.11
C GLN A 79 -5.81 -6.60 -20.00
N GLN A 80 -6.88 -6.15 -19.34
CA GLN A 80 -7.58 -6.93 -18.32
C GLN A 80 -8.14 -8.22 -18.93
N ARG A 81 -8.80 -8.15 -20.10
CA ARG A 81 -9.34 -9.33 -20.80
C ARG A 81 -8.24 -10.34 -21.12
N LYS A 82 -7.17 -9.90 -21.77
CA LYS A 82 -6.04 -10.77 -22.12
C LYS A 82 -5.40 -11.41 -20.89
N PHE A 83 -5.27 -10.65 -19.81
CA PHE A 83 -4.76 -11.16 -18.54
C PHE A 83 -5.65 -12.27 -17.98
N MET A 84 -6.97 -12.02 -17.90
CA MET A 84 -7.91 -12.99 -17.36
C MET A 84 -8.02 -14.25 -18.24
N GLU A 85 -7.98 -14.11 -19.55
CA GLU A 85 -7.93 -15.25 -20.49
C GLU A 85 -6.67 -16.08 -20.31
N TYR A 86 -5.52 -15.41 -20.11
CA TYR A 86 -4.27 -16.11 -19.85
C TYR A 86 -4.32 -16.91 -18.55
N VAL A 87 -4.78 -16.28 -17.45
CA VAL A 87 -4.90 -16.95 -16.15
C VAL A 87 -5.86 -18.13 -16.23
N ALA A 88 -7.03 -17.97 -16.90
CA ALA A 88 -8.03 -19.02 -17.04
C ALA A 88 -7.53 -20.24 -17.83
N LYS A 89 -6.66 -20.04 -18.83
CA LYS A 89 -6.16 -21.10 -19.71
C LYS A 89 -4.85 -21.73 -19.26
N ASN A 90 -4.14 -21.10 -18.34
CA ASN A 90 -2.82 -21.57 -17.91
C ASN A 90 -2.92 -22.52 -16.72
N PRO A 91 -2.49 -23.79 -16.82
CA PRO A 91 -2.59 -24.79 -15.75
C PRO A 91 -1.89 -24.39 -14.44
N PHE A 92 -0.80 -23.59 -14.55
CA PHE A 92 -0.03 -23.14 -13.38
C PHE A 92 -0.72 -21.99 -12.63
N PHE A 93 -1.53 -21.17 -13.34
CA PHE A 93 -2.13 -19.95 -12.77
C PHE A 93 -3.65 -20.07 -12.62
N TYR A 94 -4.28 -21.11 -13.15
CA TYR A 94 -5.72 -21.28 -13.10
C TYR A 94 -6.31 -21.19 -11.68
N HIS A 95 -5.62 -21.73 -10.69
CA HIS A 95 -6.05 -21.68 -9.28
C HIS A 95 -6.13 -20.24 -8.73
N TRP A 96 -5.50 -19.25 -9.37
CA TRP A 96 -5.60 -17.83 -9.02
C TRP A 96 -6.76 -17.12 -9.72
N TYR A 97 -7.43 -17.78 -10.67
CA TYR A 97 -8.50 -17.15 -11.44
C TYR A 97 -9.63 -16.61 -10.55
N PRO A 98 -10.17 -17.36 -9.57
CA PRO A 98 -11.19 -16.87 -8.65
C PRO A 98 -10.76 -15.61 -7.90
N PHE A 99 -9.53 -15.60 -7.43
CA PHE A 99 -8.95 -14.48 -6.69
C PHE A 99 -8.86 -13.20 -7.54
N PHE A 100 -8.43 -13.31 -8.80
CA PHE A 100 -8.36 -12.15 -9.69
C PHE A 100 -9.75 -11.66 -10.12
N VAL A 101 -10.72 -12.56 -10.34
CA VAL A 101 -12.11 -12.18 -10.59
C VAL A 101 -12.65 -11.39 -9.39
N PHE A 102 -12.42 -11.89 -8.18
CA PHE A 102 -12.81 -11.22 -6.94
C PHE A 102 -12.19 -9.82 -6.83
N LEU A 103 -10.88 -9.69 -7.00
CA LEU A 103 -10.17 -8.41 -6.92
C LEU A 103 -10.67 -7.38 -7.95
N LEU A 104 -10.83 -7.81 -9.20
CA LEU A 104 -11.25 -6.93 -10.28
C LEU A 104 -12.72 -6.54 -10.16
N GLY A 105 -13.56 -7.46 -9.67
CA GLY A 105 -14.99 -7.24 -9.52
C GLY A 105 -15.38 -6.45 -8.28
N THR A 106 -14.55 -6.46 -7.23
CA THR A 106 -14.86 -5.79 -5.95
C THR A 106 -14.04 -4.51 -5.73
N GLY A 107 -12.88 -4.40 -6.36
CA GLY A 107 -11.92 -3.32 -6.09
C GLY A 107 -11.34 -3.35 -4.68
N CYS A 108 -11.39 -4.48 -3.99
CA CYS A 108 -10.81 -4.65 -2.66
C CYS A 108 -9.30 -4.45 -2.67
N ARG A 109 -8.73 -3.98 -1.54
CA ARG A 109 -7.29 -4.04 -1.34
C ARG A 109 -6.84 -5.49 -1.22
N ILE A 110 -5.62 -5.78 -1.65
CA ILE A 110 -5.08 -7.15 -1.62
C ILE A 110 -5.16 -7.79 -0.23
N GLY A 111 -4.88 -7.03 0.83
CA GLY A 111 -4.99 -7.53 2.21
C GLY A 111 -6.43 -7.81 2.66
N GLU A 112 -7.40 -7.06 2.17
CA GLU A 112 -8.83 -7.31 2.39
C GLU A 112 -9.24 -8.60 1.67
N ALA A 113 -8.86 -8.74 0.40
CA ALA A 113 -9.20 -9.91 -0.40
C ALA A 113 -8.57 -11.22 0.12
N ILE A 114 -7.31 -11.17 0.59
CA ILE A 114 -6.65 -12.35 1.19
C ILE A 114 -7.26 -12.68 2.58
N GLY A 115 -7.76 -11.67 3.27
CA GLY A 115 -8.35 -11.83 4.61
C GLY A 115 -9.79 -12.32 4.60
N ILE A 116 -10.51 -12.25 3.47
CA ILE A 116 -11.94 -12.57 3.39
C ILE A 116 -12.24 -13.99 3.89
N ARG A 117 -13.33 -14.13 4.62
CA ARG A 117 -13.83 -15.41 5.14
C ARG A 117 -15.19 -15.71 4.55
N TRP A 118 -15.60 -16.98 4.59
CA TRP A 118 -16.94 -17.36 4.14
C TRP A 118 -18.05 -16.71 4.97
N ASP A 119 -17.80 -16.42 6.26
CA ASP A 119 -18.73 -15.69 7.14
C ASP A 119 -18.95 -14.22 6.70
N ASP A 120 -18.03 -13.66 5.91
CA ASP A 120 -18.15 -12.30 5.37
C ASP A 120 -18.88 -12.27 4.01
N ILE A 121 -19.26 -13.44 3.48
CA ILE A 121 -19.82 -13.61 2.13
C ILE A 121 -21.26 -14.11 2.24
N ASP A 122 -22.20 -13.24 1.95
CA ASP A 122 -23.62 -13.57 1.87
C ASP A 122 -23.98 -13.89 0.41
N LEU A 123 -23.95 -15.18 0.06
CA LEU A 123 -24.28 -15.65 -1.28
C LEU A 123 -25.78 -15.50 -1.59
N GLU A 124 -26.66 -15.58 -0.58
CA GLU A 124 -28.10 -15.45 -0.76
C GLU A 124 -28.50 -14.02 -1.15
N ASN A 125 -27.99 -13.02 -0.39
CA ASN A 125 -28.26 -11.61 -0.63
C ASN A 125 -27.25 -10.97 -1.59
N ARG A 126 -26.22 -11.72 -2.03
CA ARG A 126 -25.15 -11.26 -2.94
C ARG A 126 -24.40 -10.06 -2.41
N VAL A 127 -23.96 -10.14 -1.17
CA VAL A 127 -23.22 -9.07 -0.48
C VAL A 127 -21.94 -9.62 0.11
N ILE A 128 -20.89 -8.80 0.09
CA ILE A 128 -19.61 -9.08 0.74
C ILE A 128 -19.37 -8.00 1.79
N ASP A 129 -19.10 -8.41 3.02
CA ASP A 129 -18.75 -7.53 4.13
C ASP A 129 -17.22 -7.40 4.23
N ILE A 130 -16.70 -6.20 3.96
CA ILE A 130 -15.29 -5.89 4.14
C ILE A 130 -15.12 -5.24 5.50
N ASN A 131 -14.64 -5.98 6.48
CA ASN A 131 -14.55 -5.59 7.88
C ASN A 131 -13.16 -5.78 8.49
N HIS A 132 -12.23 -6.42 7.75
CA HIS A 132 -10.86 -6.65 8.19
C HIS A 132 -9.89 -6.79 7.01
N SER A 133 -8.61 -6.91 7.34
CA SER A 133 -7.53 -7.08 6.36
C SER A 133 -6.46 -7.99 6.94
N LEU A 134 -5.92 -8.89 6.13
CA LEU A 134 -4.80 -9.74 6.48
C LEU A 134 -3.50 -9.08 6.02
N THR A 135 -2.54 -8.99 6.91
CA THR A 135 -1.22 -8.44 6.64
C THR A 135 -0.15 -9.47 6.97
N TYR A 136 0.76 -9.69 6.04
CA TYR A 136 1.95 -10.51 6.25
C TYR A 136 3.12 -9.58 6.59
N TYR A 137 3.72 -9.74 7.75
CA TYR A 137 4.81 -8.87 8.21
C TYR A 137 5.86 -9.66 8.97
N GLN A 138 7.08 -9.12 8.95
CA GLN A 138 8.17 -9.66 9.76
C GLN A 138 7.95 -9.28 11.23
N ARG A 139 8.13 -10.24 12.13
CA ARG A 139 8.04 -10.00 13.56
C ARG A 139 9.11 -9.01 14.01
N ALA A 140 8.77 -8.21 15.01
CA ALA A 140 9.70 -7.24 15.59
C ALA A 140 10.77 -7.88 16.49
N ASP A 141 10.62 -9.18 16.81
CA ASP A 141 11.65 -9.95 17.47
C ASP A 141 12.76 -10.33 16.47
N ASP A 142 13.99 -10.53 16.93
CA ASP A 142 15.16 -10.85 16.10
C ASP A 142 15.08 -12.23 15.38
N SER A 143 13.90 -12.85 15.37
CA SER A 143 13.72 -14.21 14.85
C SER A 143 13.65 -14.30 13.32
N TYR A 144 13.61 -13.17 12.59
CA TYR A 144 13.38 -13.10 11.13
C TYR A 144 12.14 -13.84 10.63
N LYS A 145 11.26 -14.25 11.54
CA LYS A 145 10.02 -14.96 11.19
C LYS A 145 8.95 -13.98 10.75
N CYS A 146 8.22 -14.35 9.72
CA CYS A 146 7.05 -13.61 9.28
C CYS A 146 5.78 -14.27 9.82
N GLU A 147 4.77 -13.47 10.10
CA GLU A 147 3.46 -13.94 10.55
C GLU A 147 2.31 -13.18 9.87
N PHE A 148 1.16 -13.82 9.83
CA PHE A 148 -0.08 -13.18 9.39
C PHE A 148 -0.75 -12.49 10.58
N ARG A 149 -1.18 -11.26 10.36
CA ARG A 149 -1.95 -10.50 11.35
C ARG A 149 -3.24 -10.00 10.72
N VAL A 150 -4.34 -10.30 11.39
CA VAL A 150 -5.64 -9.68 11.08
C VAL A 150 -5.65 -8.29 11.70
N SER A 151 -5.98 -7.28 10.90
CA SER A 151 -6.13 -5.90 11.34
C SER A 151 -7.52 -5.37 10.98
N LEU A 152 -8.12 -4.64 11.91
CA LEU A 152 -9.37 -3.92 11.66
C LEU A 152 -9.10 -2.69 10.77
N PRO A 153 -10.09 -2.21 10.03
CA PRO A 153 -10.00 -0.97 9.30
C PRO A 153 -9.65 0.20 10.22
N LYS A 154 -8.79 1.11 9.73
CA LYS A 154 -8.37 2.29 10.50
C LYS A 154 -9.48 3.33 10.69
N THR A 155 -10.54 3.26 9.89
CA THR A 155 -11.67 4.20 9.89
C THR A 155 -12.96 3.42 9.69
N GLU A 156 -14.09 3.96 10.16
CA GLU A 156 -15.42 3.38 9.94
C GLU A 156 -15.74 3.18 8.46
N ALA A 157 -15.32 4.10 7.60
CA ALA A 157 -15.46 3.98 6.15
C ALA A 157 -14.68 2.80 5.53
N GLY A 158 -13.78 2.19 6.30
CA GLY A 158 -13.11 0.94 5.93
C GLY A 158 -14.04 -0.28 6.02
N ASN A 159 -15.03 -0.22 6.92
CA ASN A 159 -16.10 -1.21 6.99
C ASN A 159 -17.14 -0.88 5.93
N ARG A 160 -17.31 -1.78 4.98
CA ARG A 160 -18.23 -1.54 3.87
C ARG A 160 -18.80 -2.83 3.33
N ARG A 161 -20.02 -2.75 2.82
CA ARG A 161 -20.69 -3.79 2.08
C ARG A 161 -20.54 -3.56 0.58
N ILE A 162 -20.20 -4.60 -0.13
CA ILE A 162 -20.01 -4.57 -1.58
C ILE A 162 -21.02 -5.52 -2.21
N PRO A 163 -21.89 -5.06 -3.14
CA PRO A 163 -22.75 -5.95 -3.89
C PRO A 163 -21.93 -6.83 -4.83
N MET A 164 -22.28 -8.10 -4.95
CA MET A 164 -21.61 -9.02 -5.87
C MET A 164 -22.14 -8.84 -7.28
N MET A 165 -21.22 -8.58 -8.22
CA MET A 165 -21.51 -8.75 -9.63
C MET A 165 -21.64 -10.23 -9.99
N GLN A 166 -22.38 -10.56 -11.04
CA GLN A 166 -22.65 -11.95 -11.44
C GLN A 166 -21.38 -12.80 -11.54
N GLN A 167 -20.34 -12.29 -12.19
CA GLN A 167 -19.07 -13.00 -12.33
C GLN A 167 -18.37 -13.32 -10.99
N VAL A 168 -18.48 -12.41 -10.00
CA VAL A 168 -17.94 -12.63 -8.66
C VAL A 168 -18.75 -13.70 -7.93
N TYR A 169 -20.06 -13.64 -8.04
CA TYR A 169 -20.96 -14.62 -7.45
C TYR A 169 -20.68 -16.03 -7.99
N ASP A 170 -20.63 -16.20 -9.31
CA ASP A 170 -20.41 -17.50 -9.96
C ASP A 170 -19.10 -18.14 -9.48
N VAL A 171 -18.04 -17.35 -9.48
CA VAL A 171 -16.71 -17.83 -9.05
C VAL A 171 -16.65 -18.15 -7.56
N LEU A 172 -17.30 -17.36 -6.70
CA LEU A 172 -17.34 -17.64 -5.27
C LEU A 172 -18.19 -18.86 -4.95
N GLN A 173 -19.27 -19.09 -5.69
CA GLN A 173 -20.10 -20.28 -5.54
C GLN A 173 -19.32 -21.55 -5.92
N GLU A 174 -18.62 -21.54 -7.07
CA GLU A 174 -17.75 -22.63 -7.48
C GLU A 174 -16.65 -22.93 -6.46
N GLU A 175 -16.01 -21.88 -5.95
CA GLU A 175 -14.94 -22.00 -4.95
C GLU A 175 -15.47 -22.55 -3.62
N TYR A 176 -16.66 -22.12 -3.19
CA TYR A 176 -17.30 -22.61 -1.98
C TYR A 176 -17.61 -24.11 -2.08
N GLU A 177 -18.18 -24.59 -3.19
CA GLU A 177 -18.43 -26.01 -3.41
C GLU A 177 -17.14 -26.83 -3.50
N ARG A 178 -16.09 -26.27 -4.09
CA ARG A 178 -14.78 -26.92 -4.17
C ARG A 178 -14.14 -27.10 -2.80
N GLN A 179 -14.30 -26.15 -1.89
CA GLN A 179 -13.70 -26.22 -0.55
C GLN A 179 -14.49 -27.09 0.43
N LYS A 180 -15.72 -27.48 0.11
CA LYS A 180 -16.50 -28.43 0.89
C LYS A 180 -16.14 -29.91 0.65
N GLN A 181 -15.45 -30.19 -0.47
CA GLN A 181 -14.97 -31.51 -0.85
C GLN A 181 -13.68 -31.87 -0.12
#